data_3255b733faf913459ec852807d45e88d
#
_entry.id   3255b733faf913459ec852807d45e88d
#
_cell.length_a   1.000
_cell.length_b   1.000
_cell.length_c   1.000
_cell.angle_alpha   90.00
_cell.angle_beta   90.00
_cell.angle_gamma   90.00
#
_symmetry.space_group_name_H-M   'P 1'
#
loop_
_entity.id
_entity.type
_entity.pdbx_description
1 polymer ?
#
loop_
_entity_poly.entity_id
_entity_poly.type
_entity_poly.pdbx_seq_one_letter_code
_entity_poly.pdbx_strand_id
1 'polypeptide(L)'
;ANQLGWNARTTSDDPDNFSQRFYGDGNVIPKSDDELHGTHVAGIIAATRNNDIGMYGIASTAEIMCLRAVPNEGDEYDKDVALSIRYAADNGAQIINMTFGKDFSPHSDKVREAIVYAASKGVLLVNAAGNDGVDIDSVYSYPSDRLNNEPEVSSNFITIGAIGPVKNPLMVAPFSNYGKE
;
A
#
# COMPACT_ATOMS: atom_id res chain seq x y z
N ALA A 1 0.96 -8.53 21.32
CA ALA A 1 1.15 -8.22 19.89
C ALA A 1 2.13 -7.06 19.79
N ASN A 2 3.30 -7.27 19.24
CA ASN A 2 4.24 -6.19 18.95
C ASN A 2 3.71 -5.43 17.74
N GLN A 3 2.97 -4.36 17.99
CA GLN A 3 2.67 -3.37 16.95
C GLN A 3 3.97 -2.58 16.71
N LEU A 4 4.81 -3.10 15.86
CA LEU A 4 5.96 -2.38 15.34
C LEU A 4 5.45 -1.49 14.20
N GLY A 5 5.00 -0.28 14.54
CA GLY A 5 4.68 0.74 13.56
C GLY A 5 5.93 1.48 13.13
N TRP A 6 6.02 1.80 11.86
CA TRP A 6 7.02 2.70 11.29
C TRP A 6 6.34 3.95 10.73
N ASN A 7 6.83 5.12 11.09
CA ASN A 7 6.28 6.40 10.65
C ASN A 7 7.42 7.28 10.13
N ALA A 8 7.46 7.48 8.82
CA ALA A 8 8.50 8.23 8.14
C ALA A 8 8.35 9.75 8.27
N ARG A 9 7.14 10.25 8.45
CA ARG A 9 6.81 11.67 8.28
C ARG A 9 7.01 12.57 9.49
N THR A 10 7.41 12.04 10.64
CA THR A 10 7.70 12.84 11.84
C THR A 10 9.16 13.26 11.96
N THR A 11 9.99 12.83 11.05
CA THR A 11 11.42 13.07 11.04
C THR A 11 11.80 14.07 9.95
N SER A 12 12.77 14.92 10.21
CA SER A 12 13.32 15.88 9.24
C SER A 12 14.43 15.24 8.39
N ASP A 13 14.16 14.06 7.83
CA ASP A 13 15.10 13.38 6.96
C ASP A 13 15.01 13.91 5.52
N ASP A 14 16.03 13.62 4.73
CA ASP A 14 16.09 13.94 3.31
C ASP A 14 15.37 12.82 2.52
N PRO A 15 14.26 13.11 1.82
CA PRO A 15 13.48 12.11 1.08
C PRO A 15 14.24 11.52 -0.12
N ASP A 16 15.28 12.20 -0.61
CA ASP A 16 16.10 11.73 -1.73
C ASP A 16 17.33 10.93 -1.27
N ASN A 17 17.62 10.93 0.04
CA ASN A 17 18.77 10.23 0.58
C ASN A 17 18.43 8.80 1.06
N PHE A 18 18.51 7.83 0.17
CA PHE A 18 18.26 6.41 0.46
C PHE A 18 19.32 5.74 1.35
N SER A 19 20.41 6.42 1.69
CA SER A 19 21.37 5.91 2.69
C SER A 19 20.87 6.06 4.12
N GLN A 20 19.98 7.00 4.38
CA GLN A 20 19.30 7.17 5.65
C GLN A 20 18.16 6.17 5.76
N ARG A 21 18.33 5.13 6.55
CA ARG A 21 17.36 4.01 6.66
C ARG A 21 16.70 3.89 8.03
N PHE A 22 17.24 4.54 9.07
CA PHE A 22 16.81 4.38 10.45
C PHE A 22 16.34 5.72 11.02
N TYR A 23 15.22 6.25 10.49
CA TYR A 23 14.63 7.53 10.91
C TYR A 23 13.16 7.41 11.32
N GLY A 24 12.52 6.27 11.05
CA GLY A 24 11.15 6.01 11.47
C GLY A 24 11.04 5.86 12.99
N ASP A 25 9.88 6.18 13.53
CA ASP A 25 9.53 5.92 14.93
C ASP A 25 8.41 4.86 15.05
N GLY A 26 8.15 4.37 16.25
CA GLY A 26 7.10 3.38 16.50
C GLY A 26 5.70 3.98 16.65
N ASN A 27 5.52 5.27 16.41
CA ASN A 27 4.25 5.94 16.64
C ASN A 27 3.40 5.99 15.36
N VAL A 28 2.45 5.09 15.24
CA VAL A 28 1.47 5.02 14.14
C VAL A 28 0.08 5.53 14.54
N ILE A 29 -0.02 6.14 15.74
CA ILE A 29 -1.29 6.68 16.23
C ILE A 29 -1.67 7.92 15.42
N PRO A 30 -2.92 8.02 14.94
CA PRO A 30 -3.41 9.22 14.28
C PRO A 30 -3.26 10.46 15.16
N LYS A 31 -2.87 11.59 14.57
CA LYS A 31 -2.75 12.86 15.27
C LYS A 31 -4.02 13.71 15.17
N SER A 32 -4.91 13.36 14.27
CA SER A 32 -6.20 14.04 14.06
C SER A 32 -7.26 13.02 13.66
N ASP A 33 -8.53 13.41 13.80
CA ASP A 33 -9.66 12.59 13.41
C ASP A 33 -9.77 12.42 11.87
N ASP A 34 -9.00 13.18 11.09
CA ASP A 34 -8.96 13.10 9.63
C ASP A 34 -8.06 11.95 9.12
N GLU A 35 -7.20 11.41 9.97
CA GLU A 35 -6.27 10.33 9.63
C GLU A 35 -6.95 8.95 9.72
N LEU A 36 -8.05 8.75 8.98
CA LEU A 36 -8.93 7.58 9.14
C LEU A 36 -8.62 6.42 8.19
N HIS A 37 -7.98 6.69 7.05
CA HIS A 37 -7.86 5.73 5.95
C HIS A 37 -7.22 4.41 6.37
N GLY A 38 -6.05 4.42 7.01
CA GLY A 38 -5.36 3.21 7.46
C GLY A 38 -6.17 2.40 8.48
N THR A 39 -6.85 3.09 9.42
CA THR A 39 -7.73 2.46 10.40
C THR A 39 -8.93 1.78 9.71
N HIS A 40 -9.53 2.43 8.71
CA HIS A 40 -10.64 1.89 7.95
C HIS A 40 -10.22 0.65 7.17
N VAL A 41 -9.09 0.69 6.48
CA VAL A 41 -8.53 -0.46 5.73
C VAL A 41 -8.24 -1.63 6.66
N ALA A 42 -7.59 -1.39 7.80
CA ALA A 42 -7.31 -2.42 8.79
C ALA A 42 -8.61 -3.04 9.36
N GLY A 43 -9.64 -2.21 9.56
CA GLY A 43 -10.96 -2.67 9.99
C GLY A 43 -11.64 -3.59 8.96
N ILE A 44 -11.61 -3.24 7.68
CA ILE A 44 -12.14 -4.11 6.60
C ILE A 44 -11.42 -5.46 6.60
N ILE A 45 -10.11 -5.46 6.79
CA ILE A 45 -9.32 -6.70 6.81
C ILE A 45 -9.65 -7.53 8.05
N ALA A 46 -9.53 -6.96 9.26
CA ALA A 46 -9.36 -7.76 10.48
C ALA A 46 -10.21 -7.28 11.68
N ALA A 47 -11.28 -6.49 11.48
CA ALA A 47 -12.14 -6.12 12.60
C ALA A 47 -12.67 -7.35 13.33
N THR A 48 -12.68 -7.28 14.65
CA THR A 48 -13.12 -8.38 15.52
C THR A 48 -14.58 -8.75 15.24
N ARG A 49 -14.84 -10.03 15.11
CA ARG A 49 -16.20 -10.57 14.89
C ARG A 49 -16.89 -10.88 16.22
N ASN A 50 -18.21 -10.89 16.19
CA ASN A 50 -19.07 -11.33 17.31
C ASN A 50 -18.84 -10.53 18.62
N ASN A 51 -18.60 -9.21 18.48
CA ASN A 51 -18.44 -8.29 19.61
C ASN A 51 -19.53 -7.23 19.69
N ASP A 52 -20.57 -7.33 18.86
CA ASP A 52 -21.70 -6.40 18.73
C ASP A 52 -21.29 -4.95 18.44
N ILE A 53 -20.10 -4.73 17.88
CA ILE A 53 -19.56 -3.41 17.54
C ILE A 53 -19.17 -3.38 16.06
N GLY A 54 -19.78 -2.45 15.31
CA GLY A 54 -19.40 -2.15 13.93
C GLY A 54 -19.55 -3.31 12.95
N MET A 55 -18.60 -3.43 12.03
CA MET A 55 -18.61 -4.44 10.96
C MET A 55 -17.63 -5.57 11.24
N TYR A 56 -17.86 -6.70 10.62
CA TYR A 56 -16.96 -7.86 10.69
C TYR A 56 -15.82 -7.72 9.68
N GLY A 57 -14.59 -7.90 10.13
CA GLY A 57 -13.44 -8.04 9.24
C GLY A 57 -13.53 -9.30 8.39
N ILE A 58 -12.99 -9.24 7.18
CA ILE A 58 -13.01 -10.38 6.24
C ILE A 58 -12.10 -11.50 6.75
N ALA A 59 -10.90 -11.14 7.24
CA ALA A 59 -9.88 -12.06 7.75
C ALA A 59 -9.60 -11.75 9.24
N SER A 60 -10.60 -11.97 10.10
CA SER A 60 -10.56 -11.57 11.52
C SER A 60 -9.47 -12.26 12.36
N THR A 61 -8.79 -13.26 11.80
CA THR A 61 -7.64 -13.94 12.44
C THR A 61 -6.30 -13.42 11.91
N ALA A 62 -6.30 -12.49 10.95
CA ALA A 62 -5.08 -11.87 10.47
C ALA A 62 -4.48 -10.94 11.54
N GLU A 63 -3.17 -11.00 11.66
CA GLU A 63 -2.41 -10.04 12.47
C GLU A 63 -2.03 -8.85 11.58
N ILE A 64 -2.23 -7.62 12.08
CA ILE A 64 -1.97 -6.39 11.33
C ILE A 64 -0.67 -5.77 11.79
N MET A 65 0.24 -5.56 10.85
CA MET A 65 1.42 -4.73 10.99
C MET A 65 1.15 -3.36 10.35
N CYS A 66 1.00 -2.32 11.16
CA CYS A 66 0.75 -0.97 10.66
C CYS A 66 2.06 -0.31 10.26
N LEU A 67 2.16 0.13 8.99
CA LEU A 67 3.28 0.90 8.47
C LEU A 67 2.75 2.22 7.90
N ARG A 68 3.06 3.32 8.58
CA ARG A 68 2.60 4.65 8.16
C ARG A 68 3.66 5.29 7.25
N ALA A 69 3.53 5.10 5.94
CA ALA A 69 4.42 5.64 4.92
C ALA A 69 3.82 6.84 4.17
N VAL A 70 2.49 6.99 4.20
CA VAL A 70 1.77 8.04 3.50
C VAL A 70 1.43 9.17 4.47
N PRO A 71 1.68 10.45 4.10
CA PRO A 71 1.32 11.60 4.93
C PRO A 71 -0.19 11.84 4.95
N ASN A 72 -0.64 12.70 5.85
CA ASN A 72 -2.03 13.13 5.86
C ASN A 72 -2.37 14.04 4.66
N GLU A 73 -1.40 14.82 4.21
CA GLU A 73 -1.51 15.70 3.04
C GLU A 73 -0.35 15.47 2.08
N GLY A 74 -0.65 15.49 0.78
CA GLY A 74 0.32 15.26 -0.29
C GLY A 74 0.66 13.81 -0.51
N ASP A 75 1.51 13.55 -1.51
CA ASP A 75 1.91 12.21 -1.90
C ASP A 75 2.97 11.61 -0.96
N GLU A 76 3.03 10.30 -0.94
CA GLU A 76 4.08 9.54 -0.28
C GLU A 76 5.45 9.73 -0.94
N TYR A 77 6.52 9.75 -0.16
CA TYR A 77 7.87 9.69 -0.70
C TYR A 77 8.25 8.25 -1.09
N ASP A 78 8.90 8.11 -2.25
CA ASP A 78 9.38 6.81 -2.74
C ASP A 78 10.30 6.10 -1.75
N LYS A 79 11.13 6.87 -1.05
CA LYS A 79 11.99 6.38 0.02
C LYS A 79 11.21 5.71 1.13
N ASP A 80 10.13 6.36 1.60
CA ASP A 80 9.30 5.86 2.69
C ASP A 80 8.57 4.59 2.28
N VAL A 81 8.05 4.55 1.06
CA VAL A 81 7.40 3.36 0.48
C VAL A 81 8.39 2.21 0.37
N ALA A 82 9.56 2.45 -0.23
CA ALA A 82 10.58 1.42 -0.41
C ALA A 82 11.08 0.83 0.91
N LEU A 83 11.29 1.68 1.92
CA LEU A 83 11.73 1.24 3.24
C LEU A 83 10.62 0.52 4.00
N SER A 84 9.36 0.94 3.87
CA SER A 84 8.22 0.25 4.47
C SER A 84 8.02 -1.15 3.89
N ILE A 85 8.13 -1.31 2.58
CA ILE A 85 8.05 -2.62 1.92
C ILE A 85 9.17 -3.55 2.45
N ARG A 86 10.41 -3.06 2.52
CA ARG A 86 11.54 -3.84 3.06
C ARG A 86 11.34 -4.19 4.53
N TYR A 87 10.91 -3.22 5.34
CA TYR A 87 10.64 -3.44 6.76
C TYR A 87 9.57 -4.51 6.96
N ALA A 88 8.45 -4.45 6.24
CA ALA A 88 7.40 -5.45 6.30
C ALA A 88 7.94 -6.85 6.01
N ALA A 89 8.70 -6.99 4.92
CA ALA A 89 9.29 -8.26 4.51
C ALA A 89 10.32 -8.81 5.52
N ASP A 90 11.09 -7.93 6.16
CA ASP A 90 12.09 -8.30 7.17
C ASP A 90 11.46 -8.70 8.50
N ASN A 91 10.27 -8.18 8.79
CA ASN A 91 9.53 -8.47 10.02
C ASN A 91 8.41 -9.52 9.85
N GLY A 92 8.44 -10.30 8.77
CA GLY A 92 7.62 -11.49 8.61
C GLY A 92 6.22 -11.25 8.04
N ALA A 93 5.96 -10.11 7.42
CA ALA A 93 4.73 -9.90 6.67
C ALA A 93 4.63 -10.94 5.54
N GLN A 94 3.47 -11.56 5.40
CA GLN A 94 3.16 -12.48 4.31
C GLN A 94 2.46 -11.78 3.14
N ILE A 95 1.71 -10.71 3.47
CA ILE A 95 0.99 -9.87 2.50
C ILE A 95 1.26 -8.41 2.86
N ILE A 96 1.55 -7.59 1.87
CA ILE A 96 1.63 -6.13 1.99
C ILE A 96 0.47 -5.53 1.21
N ASN A 97 -0.42 -4.82 1.91
CA ASN A 97 -1.54 -4.11 1.30
C ASN A 97 -1.19 -2.64 1.13
N MET A 98 -1.21 -2.16 -0.11
CA MET A 98 -0.88 -0.80 -0.50
C MET A 98 -2.10 -0.13 -1.14
N THR A 99 -2.80 0.70 -0.34
CA THR A 99 -4.03 1.39 -0.77
C THR A 99 -3.79 2.88 -0.98
N PHE A 100 -2.72 3.20 -1.65
CA PHE A 100 -2.29 4.55 -2.01
C PHE A 100 -1.73 4.52 -3.44
N GLY A 101 -1.51 5.70 -4.01
CA GLY A 101 -0.90 5.83 -5.32
C GLY A 101 -0.71 7.27 -5.73
N LYS A 102 0.15 7.50 -6.73
CA LYS A 102 0.47 8.81 -7.28
C LYS A 102 0.84 8.71 -8.75
N ASP A 103 0.74 9.84 -9.44
CA ASP A 103 1.00 9.91 -10.89
C ASP A 103 2.49 10.10 -11.21
N PHE A 104 3.28 10.53 -10.25
CA PHE A 104 4.70 10.81 -10.45
C PHE A 104 5.57 10.24 -9.32
N SER A 105 6.57 9.44 -9.72
CA SER A 105 7.49 8.77 -8.80
C SER A 105 8.93 8.93 -9.30
N PRO A 106 9.69 9.92 -8.80
CA PRO A 106 11.05 10.21 -9.25
C PRO A 106 12.04 9.08 -8.99
N HIS A 107 11.79 8.27 -7.96
CA HIS A 107 12.62 7.14 -7.57
C HIS A 107 11.84 5.80 -7.64
N SER A 108 11.01 5.64 -8.67
CA SER A 108 10.24 4.41 -8.90
C SER A 108 11.11 3.16 -9.01
N ASP A 109 12.35 3.30 -9.48
CA ASP A 109 13.35 2.24 -9.51
C ASP A 109 13.64 1.68 -8.11
N LYS A 110 13.71 2.54 -7.09
CA LYS A 110 13.95 2.14 -5.70
C LYS A 110 12.76 1.41 -5.08
N VAL A 111 11.56 1.84 -5.43
CA VAL A 111 10.33 1.15 -5.01
C VAL A 111 10.26 -0.23 -5.67
N ARG A 112 10.58 -0.35 -6.98
CA ARG A 112 10.62 -1.63 -7.68
C ARG A 112 11.70 -2.57 -7.12
N GLU A 113 12.88 -2.07 -6.76
CA GLU A 113 13.90 -2.85 -6.04
C GLU A 113 13.34 -3.41 -4.71
N ALA A 114 12.52 -2.65 -4.00
CA ALA A 114 11.90 -3.10 -2.76
C ALA A 114 10.79 -4.14 -3.01
N ILE A 115 10.02 -4.01 -4.09
CA ILE A 115 9.02 -5.01 -4.53
C ILE A 115 9.71 -6.33 -4.83
N VAL A 116 10.78 -6.33 -5.63
CA VAL A 116 11.58 -7.53 -5.94
C VAL A 116 12.15 -8.16 -4.68
N TYR A 117 12.64 -7.34 -3.76
CA TYR A 117 13.17 -7.81 -2.47
C TYR A 117 12.09 -8.53 -1.63
N ALA A 118 10.92 -7.92 -1.47
CA ALA A 118 9.82 -8.53 -0.73
C ALA A 118 9.33 -9.83 -1.41
N ALA A 119 9.19 -9.81 -2.73
CA ALA A 119 8.82 -10.98 -3.51
C ALA A 119 9.84 -12.12 -3.36
N SER A 120 11.14 -11.83 -3.30
CA SER A 120 12.19 -12.83 -3.06
C SER A 120 12.08 -13.52 -1.70
N LYS A 121 11.37 -12.90 -0.75
CA LYS A 121 11.04 -13.48 0.56
C LYS A 121 9.66 -14.17 0.58
N GLY A 122 9.00 -14.29 -0.56
CA GLY A 122 7.69 -14.92 -0.70
C GLY A 122 6.51 -14.03 -0.27
N VAL A 123 6.72 -12.73 -0.11
CA VAL A 123 5.66 -11.78 0.26
C VAL A 123 4.82 -11.45 -0.95
N LEU A 124 3.48 -11.47 -0.80
CA LEU A 124 2.54 -10.99 -1.79
C LEU A 124 2.29 -9.49 -1.58
N LEU A 125 2.42 -8.71 -2.65
CA LEU A 125 2.11 -7.28 -2.64
C LEU A 125 0.79 -7.04 -3.36
N VAL A 126 -0.13 -6.36 -2.71
CA VAL A 126 -1.48 -6.05 -3.22
C VAL A 126 -1.60 -4.53 -3.33
N ASN A 127 -1.75 -4.04 -4.54
CA ASN A 127 -1.82 -2.62 -4.85
C ASN A 127 -3.21 -2.20 -5.33
N ALA A 128 -3.64 -0.98 -5.01
CA ALA A 128 -4.86 -0.41 -5.55
C ALA A 128 -4.62 0.11 -6.98
N ALA A 129 -5.55 -0.15 -7.88
CA ALA A 129 -5.47 0.35 -9.26
C ALA A 129 -5.62 1.87 -9.36
N GLY A 130 -6.30 2.51 -8.40
CA GLY A 130 -6.63 3.94 -8.41
C GLY A 130 -8.10 4.22 -8.70
N ASN A 131 -8.49 5.50 -8.61
CA ASN A 131 -9.89 5.93 -8.58
C ASN A 131 -10.25 6.99 -9.64
N ASP A 132 -9.51 7.08 -10.73
CA ASP A 132 -9.65 8.15 -11.75
C ASP A 132 -10.42 7.70 -12.98
N GLY A 133 -10.81 6.41 -13.05
CA GLY A 133 -11.53 5.81 -14.17
C GLY A 133 -10.68 5.73 -15.45
N VAL A 134 -9.36 5.67 -15.31
CA VAL A 134 -8.42 5.66 -16.43
C VAL A 134 -7.84 4.28 -16.71
N ASP A 135 -7.36 4.11 -17.93
CA ASP A 135 -6.64 2.92 -18.38
C ASP A 135 -5.18 3.00 -17.95
N ILE A 136 -4.80 2.18 -16.95
CA ILE A 136 -3.43 2.15 -16.41
C ILE A 136 -2.40 1.52 -17.36
N ASP A 137 -2.83 0.88 -18.44
CA ASP A 137 -1.92 0.48 -19.52
C ASP A 137 -1.44 1.70 -20.32
N SER A 138 -2.14 2.83 -20.22
CA SER A 138 -1.86 4.08 -20.96
C SER A 138 -1.40 5.22 -20.06
N VAL A 139 -1.77 5.22 -18.78
CA VAL A 139 -1.43 6.26 -17.80
C VAL A 139 -0.72 5.60 -16.62
N TYR A 140 0.49 6.05 -16.33
CA TYR A 140 1.25 5.48 -15.22
C TYR A 140 0.62 5.82 -13.87
N SER A 141 0.55 4.82 -13.00
CA SER A 141 0.22 4.94 -11.59
C SER A 141 1.29 4.22 -10.77
N TYR A 142 1.71 4.81 -9.69
CA TYR A 142 2.76 4.26 -8.83
C TYR A 142 2.21 4.00 -7.41
N PRO A 143 2.70 2.96 -6.72
CA PRO A 143 3.73 2.00 -7.13
C PRO A 143 3.26 1.04 -8.22
N SER A 144 4.19 0.63 -9.08
CA SER A 144 3.95 -0.38 -10.11
C SER A 144 5.16 -1.29 -10.21
N ASP A 145 4.91 -2.56 -10.48
CA ASP A 145 5.97 -3.54 -10.78
C ASP A 145 6.34 -3.53 -12.27
N ARG A 146 5.67 -2.72 -13.08
CA ARG A 146 5.90 -2.58 -14.50
C ARG A 146 6.02 -1.11 -14.90
N LEU A 147 6.96 -0.78 -15.78
CA LEU A 147 7.15 0.55 -16.35
C LEU A 147 7.35 0.45 -17.87
N ASN A 148 6.76 1.39 -18.63
CA ASN A 148 7.07 1.61 -20.04
C ASN A 148 6.98 0.36 -20.94
N ASN A 149 6.02 -0.52 -20.76
CA ASN A 149 5.90 -1.79 -21.47
C ASN A 149 7.06 -2.79 -21.20
N GLU A 150 7.85 -2.56 -20.14
CA GLU A 150 8.79 -3.55 -19.67
C GLU A 150 8.05 -4.74 -19.02
N PRO A 151 8.67 -5.90 -18.94
CA PRO A 151 8.10 -7.03 -18.20
C PRO A 151 7.87 -6.67 -16.73
N GLU A 152 6.85 -7.26 -16.12
CA GLU A 152 6.67 -7.25 -14.66
C GLU A 152 7.95 -7.71 -13.95
N VAL A 153 8.31 -7.02 -12.87
CA VAL A 153 9.50 -7.39 -12.09
C VAL A 153 9.21 -8.52 -11.11
N SER A 154 7.93 -8.82 -10.86
CA SER A 154 7.53 -9.83 -9.90
C SER A 154 6.14 -10.40 -10.16
N SER A 155 5.99 -11.73 -10.14
CA SER A 155 4.70 -12.42 -10.11
C SER A 155 4.00 -12.36 -8.74
N ASN A 156 4.64 -11.78 -7.72
CA ASN A 156 4.08 -11.59 -6.38
C ASN A 156 3.49 -10.20 -6.18
N PHE A 157 3.24 -9.46 -7.25
CA PHE A 157 2.58 -8.16 -7.21
C PHE A 157 1.25 -8.26 -7.96
N ILE A 158 0.16 -7.78 -7.37
CA ILE A 158 -1.14 -7.75 -8.02
C ILE A 158 -1.80 -6.39 -7.84
N THR A 159 -2.37 -5.86 -8.92
CA THR A 159 -3.14 -4.62 -8.92
C THR A 159 -4.63 -4.92 -8.91
N ILE A 160 -5.36 -4.34 -7.98
CA ILE A 160 -6.77 -4.63 -7.72
C ILE A 160 -7.63 -3.40 -8.02
N GLY A 161 -8.58 -3.55 -8.94
CA GLY A 161 -9.62 -2.57 -9.22
C GLY A 161 -10.81 -2.71 -8.26
N ALA A 162 -11.66 -1.69 -8.22
CA ALA A 162 -12.88 -1.67 -7.42
C ALA A 162 -14.08 -2.23 -8.18
N ILE A 163 -14.91 -3.00 -7.48
CA ILE A 163 -16.21 -3.46 -8.00
C ILE A 163 -17.35 -2.65 -7.38
N GLY A 164 -18.40 -2.42 -8.17
CA GLY A 164 -19.62 -1.74 -7.71
C GLY A 164 -20.61 -2.70 -7.05
N PRO A 165 -21.56 -2.17 -6.28
CA PRO A 165 -22.60 -2.97 -5.63
C PRO A 165 -23.64 -3.51 -6.60
N VAL A 166 -23.71 -2.98 -7.84
CA VAL A 166 -24.67 -3.37 -8.85
C VAL A 166 -24.11 -4.48 -9.70
N LYS A 167 -24.82 -5.60 -9.76
CA LYS A 167 -24.49 -6.69 -10.68
C LYS A 167 -24.79 -6.27 -12.12
N ASN A 168 -23.81 -5.69 -12.78
CA ASN A 168 -23.80 -5.51 -14.24
C ASN A 168 -22.75 -6.44 -14.86
N PRO A 169 -22.74 -6.63 -16.18
CA PRO A 169 -21.78 -7.53 -16.83
C PRO A 169 -20.32 -7.21 -16.59
N LEU A 170 -19.99 -5.96 -16.27
CA LEU A 170 -18.63 -5.53 -16.03
C LEU A 170 -18.26 -5.52 -14.53
N MET A 171 -19.25 -5.39 -13.63
CA MET A 171 -19.09 -5.29 -12.17
C MET A 171 -18.07 -4.23 -11.68
N VAL A 172 -17.43 -3.51 -12.58
CA VAL A 172 -16.40 -2.50 -12.28
C VAL A 172 -17.07 -1.24 -11.77
N ALA A 173 -16.55 -0.66 -10.69
CA ALA A 173 -17.00 0.64 -10.21
C ALA A 173 -16.59 1.74 -11.22
N PRO A 174 -17.47 2.74 -11.52
CA PRO A 174 -17.19 3.74 -12.56
C PRO A 174 -15.92 4.56 -12.32
N PHE A 175 -15.50 4.70 -11.07
CA PHE A 175 -14.29 5.43 -10.70
C PHE A 175 -13.03 4.55 -10.75
N SER A 176 -13.17 3.22 -10.78
CA SER A 176 -12.00 2.34 -10.74
C SER A 176 -11.14 2.50 -11.97
N ASN A 177 -9.85 2.66 -11.76
CA ASN A 177 -8.89 2.45 -12.83
C ASN A 177 -8.98 1.00 -13.32
N TYR A 178 -8.61 0.77 -14.56
CA TYR A 178 -8.69 -0.52 -15.23
C TYR A 178 -7.48 -0.73 -16.15
N GLY A 179 -7.21 -1.95 -16.54
CA GLY A 179 -6.13 -2.34 -17.42
C GLY A 179 -6.22 -3.81 -17.77
N LYS A 180 -5.25 -4.30 -18.49
CA LYS A 180 -5.16 -5.72 -18.89
C LYS A 180 -4.23 -6.50 -17.99
N GLU A 181 -3.43 -5.80 -17.18
CA GLU A 181 -2.39 -6.40 -16.35
C GLU A 181 -2.37 -5.81 -14.95
#